data_8891c5458e4be56a95d7cf27b8a2e54c
#
_entry.id   8891c5458e4be56a95d7cf27b8a2e54c
#
_cell.length_a   1.000
_cell.length_b   1.000
_cell.length_c   1.000
_cell.angle_alpha   90.00
_cell.angle_beta   90.00
_cell.angle_gamma   90.00
#
_symmetry.space_group_name_H-M   'P 1'
#
loop_
_entity.id
_entity.type
_entity.pdbx_description
1 polymer ?
#
loop_
_entity_poly.entity_id
_entity_poly.type
_entity_poly.pdbx_seq_one_letter_code
_entity_poly.pdbx_strand_id
1 'polypeptide(L)'
;MNLEYGPEYEDFRAEVIDFCKEYEGISFENTSNKNISRSEWQKILIEKGFIARAIPKEYGGFGGETDIIKSRIIATEFSKAKIPGGMGGQGIDMLVPTLLEWGTEEQKQQYIEPTLHGEMIWCQGYSEPNAGSDLASLQTKGELKDGNWVINGQKIWTSTAQYSQMMFCLVRTEPQAPKHSGISFILIPMDTPGIELSLIHISEPTRLHLI
;
A
#
# COMPACT_ATOMS: atom_id res chain seq x y z
N MET A 1 -33.24 16.97 -8.32
CA MET A 1 -31.84 17.17 -8.76
C MET A 1 -31.47 15.90 -9.49
N ASN A 2 -31.40 15.92 -10.84
CA ASN A 2 -31.02 14.76 -11.61
C ASN A 2 -29.50 14.59 -11.48
N LEU A 3 -29.05 13.53 -10.84
CA LEU A 3 -27.64 13.20 -10.66
C LEU A 3 -27.18 12.25 -11.78
N GLU A 4 -27.66 12.48 -12.99
CA GLU A 4 -27.19 11.76 -14.17
C GLU A 4 -25.78 12.27 -14.52
N TYR A 5 -24.84 11.37 -14.57
CA TYR A 5 -23.52 11.64 -15.12
C TYR A 5 -23.66 11.83 -16.65
N GLY A 6 -22.75 12.58 -17.28
CA GLY A 6 -22.76 12.76 -18.71
C GLY A 6 -22.64 11.44 -19.49
N PRO A 7 -22.95 11.41 -20.81
CA PRO A 7 -22.95 10.20 -21.62
C PRO A 7 -21.66 9.37 -21.50
N GLU A 8 -20.52 10.04 -21.42
CA GLU A 8 -19.20 9.38 -21.27
C GLU A 8 -19.08 8.50 -20.02
N TYR A 9 -19.74 8.89 -18.92
CA TYR A 9 -19.75 8.12 -17.68
C TYR A 9 -20.76 6.98 -17.70
N GLU A 10 -21.84 7.11 -18.47
CA GLU A 10 -22.78 6.01 -18.68
C GLU A 10 -22.19 4.94 -19.59
N ASP A 11 -21.44 5.33 -20.63
CA ASP A 11 -20.67 4.41 -21.47
C ASP A 11 -19.62 3.66 -20.64
N PHE A 12 -18.86 4.38 -19.80
CA PHE A 12 -17.92 3.76 -18.89
C PHE A 12 -18.58 2.84 -17.87
N ARG A 13 -19.76 3.22 -17.35
CA ARG A 13 -20.55 2.34 -16.47
C ARG A 13 -20.94 1.04 -17.15
N ALA A 14 -21.37 1.11 -18.42
CA ALA A 14 -21.71 -0.08 -19.19
C ALA A 14 -20.48 -1.00 -19.35
N GLU A 15 -19.31 -0.45 -19.65
CA GLU A 15 -18.04 -1.19 -19.70
C GLU A 15 -17.75 -1.92 -18.37
N VAL A 16 -17.90 -1.22 -17.24
CA VAL A 16 -17.68 -1.82 -15.91
C VAL A 16 -18.71 -2.93 -15.63
N ILE A 17 -19.97 -2.75 -16.00
CA ILE A 17 -21.01 -3.76 -15.83
C ILE A 17 -20.69 -5.01 -16.68
N ASP A 18 -20.26 -4.85 -17.91
CA ASP A 18 -19.90 -5.98 -18.77
C ASP A 18 -18.68 -6.72 -18.26
N PHE A 19 -17.69 -6.01 -17.76
CA PHE A 19 -16.56 -6.61 -17.03
C PHE A 19 -17.05 -7.41 -15.79
N CYS A 20 -17.97 -6.86 -15.01
CA CYS A 20 -18.52 -7.57 -13.85
C CYS A 20 -19.23 -8.89 -14.25
N LYS A 21 -19.96 -8.91 -15.38
CA LYS A 21 -20.59 -10.13 -15.92
C LYS A 21 -19.54 -11.16 -16.36
N GLU A 22 -18.47 -10.71 -17.02
CA GLU A 22 -17.37 -11.58 -17.47
C GLU A 22 -16.71 -12.30 -16.30
N TYR A 23 -16.53 -11.61 -15.18
CA TYR A 23 -15.87 -12.13 -13.98
C TYR A 23 -16.83 -12.56 -12.86
N GLU A 24 -18.12 -12.75 -13.18
CA GLU A 24 -19.10 -13.25 -12.20
C GLU A 24 -18.67 -14.60 -11.61
N GLY A 25 -18.68 -14.69 -10.27
CA GLY A 25 -18.28 -15.90 -9.55
C GLY A 25 -16.78 -16.12 -9.44
N ILE A 26 -15.96 -15.09 -9.73
CA ILE A 26 -14.50 -15.15 -9.50
C ILE A 26 -14.20 -15.50 -8.04
N SER A 27 -13.21 -16.36 -7.83
CA SER A 27 -12.73 -16.77 -6.51
C SER A 27 -11.20 -16.82 -6.47
N PHE A 28 -10.64 -16.48 -5.32
CA PHE A 28 -9.21 -16.62 -5.02
C PHE A 28 -8.90 -17.92 -4.26
N GLU A 29 -9.93 -18.68 -3.91
CA GLU A 29 -9.84 -19.98 -3.28
C GLU A 29 -10.11 -21.05 -4.33
N ASN A 30 -9.45 -22.20 -4.25
CA ASN A 30 -9.60 -23.31 -5.21
C ASN A 30 -11.01 -23.96 -5.21
N THR A 31 -12.07 -23.16 -5.11
CA THR A 31 -13.45 -23.59 -4.93
C THR A 31 -14.34 -23.35 -6.16
N SER A 32 -13.84 -22.67 -7.19
CA SER A 32 -14.65 -22.35 -8.38
C SER A 32 -13.92 -22.64 -9.69
N ASN A 33 -14.68 -22.72 -10.79
CA ASN A 33 -14.13 -22.89 -12.13
C ASN A 33 -13.39 -21.63 -12.68
N LYS A 34 -13.49 -20.50 -11.97
CA LYS A 34 -12.81 -19.24 -12.30
C LYS A 34 -11.80 -18.89 -11.21
N ASN A 35 -10.83 -19.78 -11.04
CA ASN A 35 -9.73 -19.56 -10.12
C ASN A 35 -8.69 -18.64 -10.75
N ILE A 36 -8.35 -17.59 -10.00
CA ILE A 36 -7.30 -16.64 -10.36
C ILE A 36 -6.53 -16.27 -9.10
N SER A 37 -5.23 -16.07 -9.22
CA SER A 37 -4.45 -15.56 -8.10
C SER A 37 -4.78 -14.08 -7.83
N ARG A 38 -4.58 -13.62 -6.60
CA ARG A 38 -4.78 -12.19 -6.27
C ARG A 38 -3.88 -11.27 -7.08
N SER A 39 -2.66 -11.70 -7.38
CA SER A 39 -1.73 -10.92 -8.21
C SER A 39 -2.20 -10.82 -9.67
N GLU A 40 -2.66 -11.93 -10.27
CA GLU A 40 -3.26 -11.89 -11.62
C GLU A 40 -4.50 -11.00 -11.67
N TRP A 41 -5.37 -11.09 -10.66
CA TRP A 41 -6.53 -10.23 -10.55
C TRP A 41 -6.14 -8.75 -10.50
N GLN A 42 -5.13 -8.43 -9.69
CA GLN A 42 -4.61 -7.08 -9.57
C GLN A 42 -4.11 -6.56 -10.92
N LYS A 43 -3.36 -7.36 -11.69
CA LYS A 43 -2.88 -7.01 -13.03
C LYS A 43 -4.03 -6.73 -14.01
N ILE A 44 -5.06 -7.58 -14.02
CA ILE A 44 -6.26 -7.37 -14.84
C ILE A 44 -6.94 -6.04 -14.49
N LEU A 45 -7.11 -5.72 -13.22
CA LEU A 45 -7.73 -4.47 -12.80
C LEU A 45 -6.89 -3.24 -13.18
N ILE A 46 -5.56 -3.36 -13.14
CA ILE A 46 -4.64 -2.29 -13.58
C ILE A 46 -4.76 -2.10 -15.10
N GLU A 47 -4.70 -3.17 -15.89
CA GLU A 47 -4.82 -3.13 -17.35
C GLU A 47 -6.14 -2.48 -17.82
N LYS A 48 -7.22 -2.70 -17.09
CA LYS A 48 -8.52 -2.06 -17.33
C LYS A 48 -8.61 -0.62 -16.81
N GLY A 49 -7.61 -0.15 -16.06
CA GLY A 49 -7.62 1.17 -15.46
C GLY A 49 -8.65 1.32 -14.33
N PHE A 50 -9.03 0.22 -13.69
CA PHE A 50 -9.95 0.24 -12.56
C PHE A 50 -9.26 0.53 -11.24
N ILE A 51 -7.96 0.25 -11.16
CA ILE A 51 -7.08 0.62 -10.05
C ILE A 51 -5.77 1.19 -10.59
N ALA A 52 -4.92 1.76 -9.74
CA ALA A 52 -3.63 2.35 -10.10
C ALA A 52 -3.70 3.31 -11.30
N ARG A 53 -4.84 3.98 -11.47
CA ARG A 53 -5.18 4.73 -12.67
C ARG A 53 -4.20 5.85 -12.97
N ALA A 54 -3.82 6.63 -11.97
CA ALA A 54 -2.92 7.78 -12.10
C ALA A 54 -1.44 7.42 -12.01
N ILE A 55 -1.11 6.15 -11.77
CA ILE A 55 0.28 5.72 -11.71
C ILE A 55 0.80 5.53 -13.14
N PRO A 56 1.97 6.07 -13.49
CA PRO A 56 2.55 5.94 -14.83
C PRO A 56 2.74 4.48 -15.26
N LYS A 57 2.60 4.23 -16.55
CA LYS A 57 2.79 2.87 -17.13
C LYS A 57 4.20 2.34 -16.94
N GLU A 58 5.19 3.21 -16.96
CA GLU A 58 6.60 2.88 -16.73
C GLU A 58 6.88 2.29 -15.35
N TYR A 59 5.95 2.50 -14.39
CA TYR A 59 5.99 1.92 -13.03
C TYR A 59 4.86 0.91 -12.80
N GLY A 60 4.31 0.31 -13.85
CA GLY A 60 3.31 -0.73 -13.75
C GLY A 60 1.88 -0.26 -13.49
N GLY A 61 1.60 1.04 -13.59
CA GLY A 61 0.25 1.60 -13.48
C GLY A 61 -0.50 1.67 -14.81
N PHE A 62 -1.73 2.17 -14.79
CA PHE A 62 -2.54 2.37 -16.00
C PHE A 62 -2.09 3.59 -16.83
N GLY A 63 -1.52 4.62 -16.20
CA GLY A 63 -1.04 5.83 -16.87
C GLY A 63 -2.14 6.75 -17.39
N GLY A 64 -3.28 6.77 -16.70
CA GLY A 64 -4.40 7.68 -17.00
C GLY A 64 -4.51 8.79 -15.97
N GLU A 65 -5.54 9.63 -16.13
CA GLU A 65 -5.84 10.70 -15.19
C GLU A 65 -6.69 10.21 -14.02
N THR A 66 -6.57 10.90 -12.89
CA THR A 66 -7.45 10.70 -11.73
C THR A 66 -8.87 11.13 -12.08
N ASP A 67 -9.85 10.26 -11.82
CA ASP A 67 -11.26 10.54 -12.05
C ASP A 67 -12.10 9.97 -10.92
N ILE A 68 -12.63 10.87 -10.09
CA ILE A 68 -13.42 10.51 -8.91
C ILE A 68 -14.76 9.86 -9.30
N ILE A 69 -15.37 10.31 -10.42
CA ILE A 69 -16.65 9.76 -10.88
C ILE A 69 -16.44 8.34 -11.39
N LYS A 70 -15.42 8.09 -12.21
CA LYS A 70 -15.07 6.74 -12.66
C LYS A 70 -14.75 5.82 -11.49
N SER A 71 -13.98 6.28 -10.51
CA SER A 71 -13.67 5.49 -9.30
C SER A 71 -14.94 5.12 -8.52
N ARG A 72 -15.90 6.05 -8.43
CA ARG A 72 -17.19 5.79 -7.78
C ARG A 72 -18.06 4.80 -8.58
N ILE A 73 -18.07 4.89 -9.89
CA ILE A 73 -18.77 3.94 -10.77
C ILE A 73 -18.22 2.53 -10.55
N ILE A 74 -16.90 2.36 -10.62
CA ILE A 74 -16.23 1.07 -10.39
C ILE A 74 -16.63 0.51 -9.02
N ALA A 75 -16.45 1.26 -7.96
CA ALA A 75 -16.78 0.82 -6.61
C ALA A 75 -18.26 0.41 -6.46
N THR A 76 -19.16 1.16 -7.09
CA THR A 76 -20.61 0.90 -7.06
C THR A 76 -20.98 -0.38 -7.80
N GLU A 77 -20.50 -0.54 -9.03
CA GLU A 77 -20.87 -1.70 -9.86
C GLU A 77 -20.19 -2.99 -9.37
N PHE A 78 -18.94 -2.92 -8.89
CA PHE A 78 -18.25 -4.04 -8.25
C PHE A 78 -18.98 -4.50 -6.99
N SER A 79 -19.43 -3.55 -6.15
CA SER A 79 -20.20 -3.88 -4.94
C SER A 79 -21.54 -4.56 -5.27
N LYS A 80 -22.28 -4.07 -6.28
CA LYS A 80 -23.55 -4.68 -6.73
C LYS A 80 -23.35 -6.10 -7.25
N ALA A 81 -22.32 -6.30 -8.05
CA ALA A 81 -22.00 -7.59 -8.68
C ALA A 81 -21.20 -8.53 -7.76
N LYS A 82 -20.83 -8.07 -6.56
CA LYS A 82 -19.96 -8.80 -5.61
C LYS A 82 -18.61 -9.18 -6.22
N ILE A 83 -18.09 -8.34 -7.11
CA ILE A 83 -16.75 -8.50 -7.66
C ILE A 83 -15.74 -7.97 -6.64
N PRO A 84 -14.67 -8.71 -6.32
CA PRO A 84 -13.64 -8.24 -5.41
C PRO A 84 -12.91 -7.04 -5.99
N GLY A 85 -12.63 -6.05 -5.16
CA GLY A 85 -11.77 -4.92 -5.52
C GLY A 85 -10.30 -5.33 -5.66
N GLY A 86 -9.47 -4.36 -6.01
CA GLY A 86 -8.03 -4.54 -6.01
C GLY A 86 -7.46 -4.66 -4.59
N MET A 87 -6.22 -5.12 -4.51
CA MET A 87 -5.46 -5.11 -3.27
C MET A 87 -5.15 -3.66 -2.87
N GLY A 88 -5.13 -3.43 -1.59
CA GLY A 88 -4.68 -2.20 -0.94
C GLY A 88 -3.62 -2.53 0.11
N GLY A 89 -3.33 -1.57 0.96
CA GLY A 89 -2.42 -1.73 2.09
C GLY A 89 -1.28 -0.74 2.07
N GLN A 90 -0.45 -0.79 3.09
CA GLN A 90 0.54 0.26 3.36
C GLN A 90 1.51 0.52 2.20
N GLY A 91 1.88 -0.53 1.44
CA GLY A 91 2.70 -0.38 0.25
C GLY A 91 2.01 0.43 -0.84
N ILE A 92 0.81 0.00 -1.24
CA ILE A 92 0.06 0.63 -2.33
C ILE A 92 -0.43 2.03 -1.95
N ASP A 93 -0.99 2.16 -0.73
CA ASP A 93 -1.72 3.37 -0.33
C ASP A 93 -0.80 4.48 0.23
N MET A 94 0.40 4.12 0.70
CA MET A 94 1.32 5.07 1.36
C MET A 94 2.69 5.13 0.69
N LEU A 95 3.36 3.98 0.48
CA LEU A 95 4.71 3.98 -0.09
C LEU A 95 4.72 4.40 -1.55
N VAL A 96 3.85 3.84 -2.39
CA VAL A 96 3.83 4.15 -3.83
C VAL A 96 3.64 5.65 -4.09
N PRO A 97 2.68 6.36 -3.48
CA PRO A 97 2.58 7.82 -3.63
C PRO A 97 3.84 8.55 -3.15
N THR A 98 4.43 8.11 -2.05
CA THR A 98 5.67 8.71 -1.52
C THR A 98 6.84 8.54 -2.49
N LEU A 99 7.00 7.36 -3.07
CA LEU A 99 8.06 7.11 -4.06
C LEU A 99 7.84 7.89 -5.35
N LEU A 100 6.61 8.01 -5.83
CA LEU A 100 6.30 8.79 -7.02
C LEU A 100 6.71 10.27 -6.86
N GLU A 101 6.54 10.81 -5.66
CA GLU A 101 6.85 12.21 -5.37
C GLU A 101 8.33 12.43 -5.00
N TRP A 102 8.93 11.56 -4.18
CA TRP A 102 10.22 11.80 -3.54
C TRP A 102 11.28 10.72 -3.82
N GLY A 103 10.90 9.60 -4.40
CA GLY A 103 11.83 8.49 -4.70
C GLY A 103 12.79 8.83 -5.83
N THR A 104 13.98 8.23 -5.80
CA THR A 104 14.86 8.22 -6.97
C THR A 104 14.26 7.37 -8.08
N GLU A 105 14.75 7.54 -9.30
CA GLU A 105 14.26 6.78 -10.44
C GLU A 105 14.47 5.27 -10.25
N GLU A 106 15.63 4.89 -9.71
CA GLU A 106 15.96 3.50 -9.38
C GLU A 106 14.97 2.93 -8.35
N GLN A 107 14.62 3.71 -7.31
CA GLN A 107 13.65 3.29 -6.30
C GLN A 107 12.24 3.12 -6.90
N LYS A 108 11.82 4.02 -7.79
CA LYS A 108 10.51 3.91 -8.44
C LYS A 108 10.43 2.65 -9.29
N GLN A 109 11.42 2.39 -10.11
CA GLN A 109 11.47 1.21 -10.97
C GLN A 109 11.61 -0.09 -10.18
N GLN A 110 12.36 -0.08 -9.08
CA GLN A 110 12.58 -1.26 -8.27
C GLN A 110 11.35 -1.66 -7.45
N TYR A 111 10.61 -0.69 -6.91
CA TYR A 111 9.64 -0.97 -5.86
C TYR A 111 8.18 -0.77 -6.26
N ILE A 112 7.84 0.11 -7.21
CA ILE A 112 6.44 0.46 -7.46
C ILE A 112 5.69 -0.71 -8.11
N GLU A 113 6.16 -1.22 -9.23
CA GLU A 113 5.46 -2.28 -9.96
C GLU A 113 5.24 -3.55 -9.11
N PRO A 114 6.26 -4.15 -8.46
CA PRO A 114 6.04 -5.33 -7.63
C PRO A 114 5.12 -5.07 -6.43
N THR A 115 5.08 -3.83 -5.91
CA THR A 115 4.14 -3.42 -4.87
C THR A 115 2.71 -3.37 -5.41
N LEU A 116 2.49 -2.76 -6.58
CA LEU A 116 1.18 -2.69 -7.21
C LEU A 116 0.62 -4.07 -7.56
N HIS A 117 1.47 -5.00 -7.97
CA HIS A 117 1.10 -6.36 -8.30
C HIS A 117 0.91 -7.27 -7.07
N GLY A 118 1.16 -6.75 -5.85
CA GLY A 118 1.08 -7.53 -4.61
C GLY A 118 2.16 -8.61 -4.47
N GLU A 119 3.24 -8.48 -5.22
CA GLU A 119 4.41 -9.36 -5.19
C GLU A 119 5.37 -8.94 -4.07
N MET A 120 5.32 -7.67 -3.66
CA MET A 120 6.09 -7.11 -2.55
C MET A 120 5.16 -6.48 -1.52
N ILE A 121 5.13 -7.05 -0.33
CA ILE A 121 4.32 -6.59 0.79
C ILE A 121 5.17 -5.71 1.71
N TRP A 122 4.60 -4.61 2.16
CA TRP A 122 5.26 -3.62 3.00
C TRP A 122 4.59 -3.48 4.35
N CYS A 123 5.39 -3.22 5.37
CA CYS A 123 4.91 -2.76 6.67
C CYS A 123 5.46 -1.37 6.99
N GLN A 124 4.81 -0.70 7.93
CA GLN A 124 5.10 0.67 8.31
C GLN A 124 5.80 0.72 9.68
N GLY A 125 7.02 1.22 9.73
CA GLY A 125 7.79 1.44 10.96
C GLY A 125 7.75 2.90 11.41
N TYR A 126 6.59 3.40 11.90
CA TYR A 126 6.42 4.79 12.34
C TYR A 126 6.40 4.91 13.85
N SER A 127 5.34 4.40 14.48
CA SER A 127 5.08 4.58 15.90
C SER A 127 6.12 3.90 16.78
N GLU A 128 6.39 4.51 17.93
CA GLU A 128 7.27 3.98 18.99
C GLU A 128 6.51 3.97 20.32
N PRO A 129 6.97 3.25 21.34
CA PRO A 129 6.31 3.22 22.64
C PRO A 129 6.00 4.61 23.22
N ASN A 130 6.86 5.60 22.94
CA ASN A 130 6.73 6.97 23.41
C ASN A 130 6.45 8.00 22.30
N ALA A 131 6.21 7.57 21.07
CA ALA A 131 5.98 8.44 19.93
C ALA A 131 4.88 7.88 19.02
N GLY A 132 3.64 8.22 19.33
CA GLY A 132 2.45 7.90 18.51
C GLY A 132 1.89 9.14 17.85
N SER A 133 0.95 9.84 18.51
CA SER A 133 0.36 11.09 17.98
C SER A 133 1.42 12.19 17.79
N ASP A 134 2.38 12.29 18.69
CA ASP A 134 3.57 13.12 18.51
C ASP A 134 4.68 12.32 17.83
N LEU A 135 4.46 11.95 16.56
CA LEU A 135 5.36 11.12 15.76
C LEU A 135 6.75 11.76 15.61
N ALA A 136 6.82 13.09 15.56
CA ALA A 136 8.10 13.79 15.45
C ALA A 136 8.99 13.62 16.68
N SER A 137 8.50 13.04 17.78
CA SER A 137 9.29 12.65 18.97
C SER A 137 9.97 11.31 18.84
N LEU A 138 9.89 10.63 17.69
CA LEU A 138 10.54 9.35 17.47
C LEU A 138 12.04 9.40 17.79
N GLN A 139 12.55 8.30 18.36
CA GLN A 139 13.91 8.17 18.85
C GLN A 139 14.72 7.07 18.15
N THR A 140 14.09 6.22 17.35
CA THR A 140 14.83 5.24 16.53
C THR A 140 15.88 5.96 15.71
N LYS A 141 17.16 5.64 15.95
CA LYS A 141 18.30 6.31 15.33
C LYS A 141 18.69 5.61 14.02
N GLY A 142 19.08 6.41 13.03
CA GLY A 142 19.76 5.94 11.83
C GLY A 142 21.12 6.66 11.71
N GLU A 143 22.20 5.91 11.73
CA GLU A 143 23.56 6.41 11.59
C GLU A 143 24.23 5.79 10.37
N LEU A 144 24.81 6.62 9.50
CA LEU A 144 25.56 6.11 8.34
C LEU A 144 26.99 5.76 8.79
N LYS A 145 27.36 4.47 8.71
CA LYS A 145 28.69 3.96 9.07
C LYS A 145 29.22 3.09 7.93
N ASP A 146 30.36 3.44 7.42
CA ASP A 146 31.04 2.72 6.33
C ASP A 146 30.13 2.44 5.11
N GLY A 147 29.29 3.44 4.76
CA GLY A 147 28.36 3.36 3.64
C GLY A 147 27.05 2.59 3.94
N ASN A 148 26.88 2.08 5.16
CA ASN A 148 25.69 1.34 5.58
C ASN A 148 24.92 2.10 6.67
N TRP A 149 23.60 2.04 6.60
CA TRP A 149 22.74 2.55 7.65
C TRP A 149 22.69 1.57 8.84
N VAL A 150 23.08 2.02 10.00
CA VAL A 150 22.91 1.30 11.28
C VAL A 150 21.72 1.89 11.98
N ILE A 151 20.66 1.09 12.15
CA ILE A 151 19.40 1.53 12.73
C ILE A 151 19.22 0.87 14.09
N ASN A 152 18.93 1.68 15.12
CA ASN A 152 18.69 1.22 16.49
C ASN A 152 17.45 1.88 17.07
N GLY A 153 16.50 1.09 17.51
CA GLY A 153 15.26 1.56 18.11
C GLY A 153 14.20 0.47 18.16
N GLN A 154 13.00 0.86 18.53
CA GLN A 154 11.85 -0.03 18.62
C GLN A 154 10.64 0.62 17.99
N LYS A 155 9.98 -0.09 17.07
CA LYS A 155 8.70 0.31 16.48
C LYS A 155 7.57 -0.54 17.06
N ILE A 156 6.37 0.04 17.13
CA ILE A 156 5.15 -0.64 17.58
C ILE A 156 4.03 -0.44 16.57
N TRP A 157 2.99 -1.26 16.66
CA TRP A 157 1.82 -1.22 15.77
C TRP A 157 2.18 -1.44 14.30
N THR A 158 3.25 -2.21 14.06
CA THR A 158 3.76 -2.51 12.72
C THR A 158 2.92 -3.65 12.11
N SER A 159 1.69 -3.33 11.73
CA SER A 159 0.75 -4.29 11.14
C SER A 159 1.35 -4.97 9.92
N THR A 160 1.08 -6.27 9.76
CA THR A 160 1.57 -7.11 8.66
C THR A 160 3.07 -7.40 8.62
N ALA A 161 3.87 -6.91 9.57
CA ALA A 161 5.33 -7.07 9.58
C ALA A 161 5.78 -8.54 9.42
N GLN A 162 5.02 -9.50 9.98
CA GLN A 162 5.30 -10.93 9.88
C GLN A 162 5.15 -11.52 8.48
N TYR A 163 4.52 -10.81 7.56
CA TYR A 163 4.30 -11.23 6.17
C TYR A 163 5.01 -10.33 5.16
N SER A 164 5.62 -9.23 5.64
CA SER A 164 6.21 -8.21 4.78
C SER A 164 7.63 -8.57 4.39
N GLN A 165 7.97 -8.33 3.14
CA GLN A 165 9.35 -8.42 2.64
C GLN A 165 10.12 -7.13 2.94
N MET A 166 9.43 -6.00 3.02
CA MET A 166 10.03 -4.68 3.17
C MET A 166 9.31 -3.84 4.23
N MET A 167 10.04 -2.93 4.85
CA MET A 167 9.52 -1.90 5.74
C MET A 167 9.90 -0.52 5.21
N PHE A 168 8.98 0.42 5.26
CA PHE A 168 9.34 1.83 5.22
C PHE A 168 9.30 2.40 6.63
N CYS A 169 10.42 2.96 7.06
CA CYS A 169 10.68 3.31 8.44
C CYS A 169 11.09 4.78 8.59
N LEU A 170 10.53 5.46 9.58
CA LEU A 170 10.99 6.77 10.00
C LEU A 170 12.07 6.63 11.08
N VAL A 171 13.21 7.25 10.85
CA VAL A 171 14.37 7.23 11.75
C VAL A 171 14.93 8.63 11.99
N ARG A 172 15.54 8.83 13.15
CA ARG A 172 16.24 10.07 13.50
C ARG A 172 17.66 10.01 12.96
N THR A 173 17.94 10.72 11.87
CA THR A 173 19.26 10.79 11.25
C THR A 173 20.04 12.04 11.67
N GLU A 174 19.35 13.12 12.03
CA GLU A 174 19.94 14.37 12.47
C GLU A 174 19.40 14.78 13.84
N PRO A 175 19.94 14.24 14.94
CA PRO A 175 19.41 14.49 16.29
C PRO A 175 19.55 15.96 16.76
N GLN A 176 20.43 16.75 16.14
CA GLN A 176 20.62 18.17 16.46
C GLN A 176 19.72 19.10 15.64
N ALA A 177 19.07 18.59 14.61
CA ALA A 177 18.14 19.37 13.79
C ALA A 177 16.82 19.65 14.54
N PRO A 178 16.06 20.67 14.12
CA PRO A 178 14.69 20.85 14.63
C PRO A 178 13.88 19.57 14.50
N LYS A 179 12.99 19.33 15.47
CA LYS A 179 12.27 18.06 15.70
C LYS A 179 11.72 17.40 14.42
N HIS A 180 11.13 18.18 13.51
CA HIS A 180 10.56 17.67 12.25
C HIS A 180 11.59 17.52 11.13
N SER A 181 12.71 18.22 11.18
CA SER A 181 13.69 18.28 10.10
C SER A 181 14.77 17.20 10.17
N GLY A 182 14.90 16.53 11.30
CA GLY A 182 15.95 15.52 11.54
C GLY A 182 15.48 14.08 11.32
N ILE A 183 14.40 13.86 10.59
CA ILE A 183 13.79 12.54 10.34
C ILE A 183 14.01 12.17 8.89
N SER A 184 14.44 10.94 8.66
CA SER A 184 14.56 10.34 7.33
C SER A 184 13.61 9.17 7.16
N PHE A 185 13.16 8.96 5.94
CA PHE A 185 12.35 7.83 5.50
C PHE A 185 13.29 6.81 4.84
N ILE A 186 13.41 5.62 5.43
CA ILE A 186 14.33 4.58 4.97
C ILE A 186 13.55 3.32 4.60
N LEU A 187 13.94 2.70 3.50
CA LEU A 187 13.40 1.41 3.03
C LEU A 187 14.33 0.30 3.54
N ILE A 188 13.76 -0.68 4.24
CA ILE A 188 14.52 -1.71 4.94
C ILE A 188 13.98 -3.09 4.54
N PRO A 189 14.81 -4.01 4.02
CA PRO A 189 14.44 -5.40 3.86
C PRO A 189 14.18 -6.03 5.25
N MET A 190 13.09 -6.79 5.37
CA MET A 190 12.68 -7.39 6.64
C MET A 190 13.55 -8.59 7.07
N ASP A 191 14.33 -9.12 6.17
CA ASP A 191 15.35 -10.16 6.42
C ASP A 191 16.71 -9.58 6.86
N THR A 192 16.81 -8.26 7.04
CA THR A 192 18.03 -7.59 7.52
C THR A 192 18.42 -8.14 8.89
N PRO A 193 19.68 -8.59 9.08
CA PRO A 193 20.15 -9.10 10.36
C PRO A 193 19.95 -8.08 11.51
N GLY A 194 19.41 -8.56 12.64
CA GLY A 194 19.14 -7.73 13.82
C GLY A 194 17.71 -7.19 13.90
N ILE A 195 16.86 -7.50 12.92
CA ILE A 195 15.42 -7.23 13.05
C ILE A 195 14.78 -8.36 13.84
N GLU A 196 14.16 -8.01 14.96
CA GLU A 196 13.39 -8.94 15.80
C GLU A 196 11.92 -8.55 15.79
N LEU A 197 11.03 -9.51 15.47
CA LEU A 197 9.59 -9.32 15.49
C LEU A 197 8.97 -9.99 16.70
N SER A 198 8.14 -9.23 17.41
CA SER A 198 7.33 -9.75 18.50
C SER A 198 5.84 -9.51 18.21
N LEU A 199 5.02 -10.53 18.33
CA LEU A 199 3.57 -10.44 18.09
C LEU A 199 2.89 -9.43 19.01
N ILE A 200 3.42 -9.18 20.20
CA ILE A 200 2.90 -8.17 21.13
C ILE A 200 3.04 -6.73 20.59
N HIS A 201 3.92 -6.52 19.62
CA HIS A 201 4.18 -5.21 19.01
C HIS A 201 3.52 -5.04 17.62
N ILE A 202 2.93 -6.09 17.08
CA ILE A 202 2.38 -6.13 15.72
C ILE A 202 0.86 -5.91 15.73
N SER A 203 0.15 -6.43 16.72
CA SER A 203 -1.30 -6.36 16.80
C SER A 203 -1.77 -5.54 17.98
N GLU A 204 -2.94 -4.90 17.87
CA GLU A 204 -3.59 -4.30 19.03
C GLU A 204 -3.79 -5.36 20.13
N PRO A 205 -3.51 -5.02 21.39
CA PRO A 205 -3.90 -5.87 22.48
C PRO A 205 -5.41 -6.09 22.40
N THR A 206 -5.82 -7.34 22.32
CA THR A 206 -7.23 -7.71 22.40
C THR A 206 -7.79 -7.02 23.65
N ARG A 207 -8.70 -6.06 23.48
CA ARG A 207 -9.46 -5.55 24.61
C ARG A 207 -10.15 -6.74 25.24
N LEU A 208 -9.70 -7.14 26.41
CA LEU A 208 -10.47 -7.98 27.28
C LEU A 208 -11.79 -7.25 27.51
N HIS A 209 -12.86 -7.69 26.88
CA HIS A 209 -14.21 -7.35 27.29
C HIS A 209 -14.36 -7.98 28.66
N LEU A 210 -14.12 -7.19 29.70
CA LEU A 210 -14.61 -7.51 31.03
C LEU A 210 -16.13 -7.45 30.94
N ILE A 211 -16.75 -8.61 31.08
CA ILE A 211 -18.18 -8.80 31.26
C ILE A 211 -18.58 -8.23 32.60
#